data_60ba1012f0ba6973b56c975541d414e1
#
_entry.id   60ba1012f0ba6973b56c975541d414e1
#
_cell.length_a   1.000
_cell.length_b   1.000
_cell.length_c   1.000
_cell.angle_alpha   90.00
_cell.angle_beta   90.00
_cell.angle_gamma   90.00
#
_symmetry.space_group_name_H-M   'P 1'
#
loop_
_entity.id
_entity.type
_entity.pdbx_description
1 polymer ?
#
loop_
_entity_poly.entity_id
_entity_poly.type
_entity_poly.pdbx_seq_one_letter_code
_entity_poly.pdbx_strand_id
1 'polypeptide(L)'
;QRLSRGLGDVYKRQPWREWDLNSRKDLIDFAEKNQISFSKDKRGDAPFSTDANLLHTSSEGKILEDPWEEAPEYVYSRTKSIENSKSSSEEIILSFEKGDVVAINQKKLKPHEVLTELNKYGYEHGIGRDDIVENRFIGMKSRGVCETPGGSILLKAHRAIESITLDKGAVSYTHLRAHETIAD
;
A
#
# COMPACT_ATOMS: atom_id res chain seq x y z
N GLN A 1 11.52 -21.42 21.06
CA GLN A 1 11.50 -21.29 19.59
C GLN A 1 10.43 -22.12 18.90
N ARG A 2 10.08 -23.30 19.43
CA ARG A 2 9.02 -24.15 18.84
C ARG A 2 7.61 -23.66 19.10
N LEU A 3 7.34 -22.96 20.21
CA LEU A 3 6.01 -22.47 20.55
C LEU A 3 5.52 -21.32 19.65
N SER A 4 6.41 -20.39 19.29
CA SER A 4 6.05 -19.34 18.36
C SER A 4 5.89 -19.81 16.91
N ARG A 5 6.64 -20.87 16.54
CA ARG A 5 6.48 -21.53 15.23
C ARG A 5 5.18 -22.36 15.17
N GLY A 6 4.75 -22.95 16.30
CA GLY A 6 3.55 -23.76 16.37
C GLY A 6 2.27 -22.99 16.02
N LEU A 7 2.10 -21.78 16.57
CA LEU A 7 0.94 -20.95 16.27
C LEU A 7 0.97 -20.43 14.82
N GLY A 8 2.14 -20.04 14.31
CA GLY A 8 2.30 -19.63 12.91
C GLY A 8 2.02 -20.78 11.93
N ASP A 9 2.46 -21.99 12.23
CA ASP A 9 2.23 -23.17 11.39
C ASP A 9 0.75 -23.59 11.35
N VAL A 10 0.05 -23.52 12.49
CA VAL A 10 -1.38 -23.87 12.55
C VAL A 10 -2.22 -22.94 11.69
N TYR A 11 -1.94 -21.63 11.70
CA TYR A 11 -2.73 -20.64 10.94
C TYR A 11 -2.22 -20.36 9.53
N LYS A 12 -0.95 -20.68 9.25
CA LYS A 12 -0.31 -20.43 7.95
C LYS A 12 0.07 -21.71 7.21
N ARG A 13 -0.43 -22.86 7.64
CA ARG A 13 -0.18 -24.12 6.92
C ARG A 13 -0.80 -24.03 5.54
N GLN A 14 0.05 -23.96 4.56
CA GLN A 14 -0.34 -23.88 3.16
C GLN A 14 -0.29 -25.29 2.58
N PRO A 15 -1.42 -25.86 2.14
CA PRO A 15 -1.49 -27.23 1.64
C PRO A 15 -0.96 -27.42 0.24
N TRP A 16 -0.25 -26.45 -0.32
CA TRP A 16 0.31 -26.46 -1.68
C TRP A 16 1.18 -27.69 -1.99
N ARG A 17 1.78 -28.31 -0.97
CA ARG A 17 2.58 -29.54 -1.14
C ARG A 17 1.75 -30.81 -1.20
N GLU A 18 0.48 -30.71 -0.84
CA GLU A 18 -0.44 -31.84 -0.72
C GLU A 18 -1.56 -31.77 -1.77
N TRP A 19 -1.76 -30.62 -2.40
CA TRP A 19 -2.80 -30.35 -3.39
C TRP A 19 -2.23 -30.23 -4.80
N ASP A 20 -2.95 -30.76 -5.78
CA ASP A 20 -2.65 -30.60 -7.21
C ASP A 20 -3.19 -29.28 -7.80
N LEU A 21 -3.18 -28.21 -6.99
CA LEU A 21 -3.60 -26.87 -7.41
C LEU A 21 -2.36 -26.02 -7.69
N ASN A 22 -1.85 -26.10 -8.90
CA ASN A 22 -0.54 -25.56 -9.27
C ASN A 22 -0.60 -24.14 -9.85
N SER A 23 -1.79 -23.65 -10.16
CA SER A 23 -1.99 -22.34 -10.77
C SER A 23 -3.15 -21.59 -10.16
N ARG A 24 -3.18 -20.26 -10.41
CA ARG A 24 -4.34 -19.43 -10.03
C ARG A 24 -5.63 -19.92 -10.71
N LYS A 25 -5.53 -20.42 -11.93
CA LYS A 25 -6.68 -20.99 -12.66
C LYS A 25 -7.24 -22.19 -11.93
N ASP A 26 -6.38 -23.14 -11.53
CA ASP A 26 -6.81 -24.33 -10.79
C ASP A 26 -7.51 -23.95 -9.47
N LEU A 27 -7.02 -22.90 -8.80
CA LEU A 27 -7.63 -22.38 -7.57
C LEU A 27 -9.02 -21.75 -7.82
N ILE A 28 -9.19 -21.05 -8.93
CA ILE A 28 -10.47 -20.46 -9.33
C ILE A 28 -11.46 -21.58 -9.66
N ASP A 29 -11.05 -22.55 -10.48
CA ASP A 29 -11.86 -23.69 -10.86
C ASP A 29 -12.29 -24.50 -9.62
N PHE A 30 -11.36 -24.67 -8.66
CA PHE A 30 -11.65 -25.32 -7.37
C PHE A 30 -12.66 -24.50 -6.54
N ALA A 31 -12.50 -23.19 -6.47
CA ALA A 31 -13.40 -22.31 -5.73
C ALA A 31 -14.81 -22.33 -6.34
N GLU A 32 -14.93 -22.26 -7.66
CA GLU A 32 -16.22 -22.34 -8.37
C GLU A 32 -16.90 -23.69 -8.15
N LYS A 33 -16.16 -24.78 -8.30
CA LYS A 33 -16.68 -26.15 -8.08
C LYS A 33 -17.19 -26.35 -6.65
N ASN A 34 -16.55 -25.73 -5.67
CA ASN A 34 -16.91 -25.85 -4.26
C ASN A 34 -17.79 -24.69 -3.76
N GLN A 35 -18.29 -23.83 -4.64
CA GLN A 35 -19.15 -22.68 -4.31
C GLN A 35 -18.51 -21.71 -3.30
N ILE A 36 -17.18 -21.58 -3.33
CA ILE A 36 -16.44 -20.63 -2.51
C ILE A 36 -16.51 -19.26 -3.20
N SER A 37 -17.05 -18.28 -2.49
CA SER A 37 -17.14 -16.91 -2.99
C SER A 37 -15.76 -16.28 -3.10
N PHE A 38 -15.46 -15.68 -4.24
CA PHE A 38 -14.26 -14.85 -4.44
C PHE A 38 -14.60 -13.65 -5.32
N SER A 39 -13.84 -12.58 -5.18
CA SER A 39 -13.98 -11.38 -6.00
C SER A 39 -13.44 -11.66 -7.40
N LYS A 40 -14.24 -11.40 -8.43
CA LYS A 40 -13.77 -11.30 -9.82
C LYS A 40 -13.42 -9.84 -10.11
N ASP A 41 -12.47 -9.61 -11.01
CA ASP A 41 -12.23 -8.26 -11.49
C ASP A 41 -13.41 -7.76 -12.35
N LYS A 42 -13.39 -6.49 -12.76
CA LYS A 42 -14.47 -5.89 -13.55
C LYS A 42 -14.69 -6.54 -14.93
N ARG A 43 -13.75 -7.37 -15.38
CA ARG A 43 -13.83 -8.13 -16.65
C ARG A 43 -14.28 -9.57 -16.44
N GLY A 44 -14.52 -9.99 -15.19
CA GLY A 44 -14.85 -11.36 -14.86
C GLY A 44 -13.66 -12.31 -14.80
N ASP A 45 -12.44 -11.81 -14.99
CA ASP A 45 -11.20 -12.57 -14.89
C ASP A 45 -10.75 -12.73 -13.43
N ALA A 46 -9.69 -13.53 -13.24
CA ALA A 46 -9.00 -13.60 -11.97
C ALA A 46 -8.56 -12.21 -11.49
N PRO A 47 -8.76 -11.85 -10.22
CA PRO A 47 -8.34 -10.55 -9.72
C PRO A 47 -6.81 -10.39 -9.76
N PHE A 48 -6.33 -9.14 -9.70
CA PHE A 48 -4.92 -8.88 -9.40
C PHE A 48 -4.53 -9.51 -8.06
N SER A 49 -3.24 -9.79 -7.88
CA SER A 49 -2.72 -10.06 -6.55
C SER A 49 -2.72 -8.74 -5.78
N THR A 50 -3.57 -8.63 -4.77
CA THR A 50 -3.77 -7.36 -4.05
C THR A 50 -3.59 -7.59 -2.56
N ASP A 51 -2.66 -6.85 -1.96
CA ASP A 51 -2.48 -6.74 -0.53
C ASP A 51 -2.96 -5.37 -0.06
N ALA A 52 -3.82 -5.36 0.96
CA ALA A 52 -4.45 -4.14 1.43
C ALA A 52 -4.51 -4.08 2.96
N ASN A 53 -4.18 -2.92 3.50
CA ASN A 53 -4.37 -2.56 4.90
C ASN A 53 -4.80 -1.09 5.02
N LEU A 54 -4.91 -0.55 6.22
CA LEU A 54 -5.37 0.83 6.42
C LEU A 54 -4.46 1.88 5.77
N LEU A 55 -3.15 1.65 5.77
CA LEU A 55 -2.16 2.59 5.21
C LEU A 55 -2.04 2.47 3.69
N HIS A 56 -2.01 1.25 3.16
CA HIS A 56 -1.44 0.94 1.87
C HIS A 56 -2.23 -0.14 1.16
N THR A 57 -2.33 -0.04 -0.15
CA THR A 57 -2.77 -1.11 -1.05
C THR A 57 -1.74 -1.27 -2.15
N SER A 58 -1.35 -2.50 -2.44
CA SER A 58 -0.52 -2.84 -3.59
C SER A 58 -1.21 -3.86 -4.46
N SER A 59 -1.07 -3.71 -5.75
CA SER A 59 -1.59 -4.64 -6.76
C SER A 59 -0.47 -5.05 -7.70
N GLU A 60 -0.35 -6.34 -8.00
CA GLU A 60 0.65 -6.92 -8.88
C GLU A 60 0.06 -8.03 -9.76
N GLY A 61 0.80 -8.42 -10.80
CA GLY A 61 0.45 -9.50 -11.70
C GLY A 61 -0.35 -9.07 -12.94
N LYS A 62 -0.71 -10.02 -13.78
CA LYS A 62 -1.46 -9.81 -15.03
C LYS A 62 -0.74 -8.82 -15.97
N ILE A 63 -1.49 -7.85 -16.49
CA ILE A 63 -0.97 -6.81 -17.39
C ILE A 63 0.11 -5.94 -16.73
N LEU A 64 0.15 -5.87 -15.38
CA LEU A 64 1.17 -5.09 -14.66
C LEU A 64 2.56 -5.73 -14.75
N GLU A 65 2.67 -6.99 -15.16
CA GLU A 65 3.98 -7.63 -15.35
C GLU A 65 4.71 -7.08 -16.59
N ASP A 66 4.00 -6.50 -17.53
CA ASP A 66 4.59 -5.80 -18.67
C ASP A 66 4.81 -4.31 -18.34
N PRO A 67 6.07 -3.86 -18.24
CA PRO A 67 6.37 -2.46 -17.91
C PRO A 67 6.05 -1.47 -19.05
N TRP A 68 5.74 -1.94 -20.26
CA TRP A 68 5.32 -1.11 -21.39
C TRP A 68 3.81 -0.84 -21.39
N GLU A 69 3.05 -1.61 -20.62
CA GLU A 69 1.61 -1.44 -20.51
C GLU A 69 1.27 -0.46 -19.37
N GLU A 70 0.41 0.49 -19.65
CA GLU A 70 -0.10 1.40 -18.64
C GLU A 70 -0.95 0.65 -17.61
N ALA A 71 -0.81 0.99 -16.33
CA ALA A 71 -1.67 0.45 -15.29
C ALA A 71 -3.12 0.90 -15.51
N PRO A 72 -4.06 -0.03 -15.79
CA PRO A 72 -5.43 0.36 -16.08
C PRO A 72 -6.12 0.98 -14.87
N GLU A 73 -6.97 1.97 -15.08
CA GLU A 73 -7.62 2.73 -14.01
C GLU A 73 -8.39 1.84 -13.00
N TYR A 74 -8.91 0.71 -13.44
CA TYR A 74 -9.65 -0.21 -12.55
C TYR A 74 -8.77 -0.96 -11.53
N VAL A 75 -7.44 -0.83 -11.62
CA VAL A 75 -6.50 -1.35 -10.59
C VAL A 75 -6.57 -0.51 -9.32
N TYR A 76 -6.79 0.80 -9.50
CA TYR A 76 -6.85 1.74 -8.40
C TYR A 76 -8.19 1.67 -7.68
N SER A 77 -8.13 1.49 -6.37
CA SER A 77 -9.30 1.31 -5.51
C SER A 77 -9.43 2.36 -4.41
N ARG A 78 -8.33 3.07 -4.11
CA ARG A 78 -8.23 4.00 -2.99
C ARG A 78 -8.03 5.45 -3.38
N THR A 79 -7.97 5.72 -4.68
CA THR A 79 -7.77 7.06 -5.22
C THR A 79 -8.64 7.24 -6.46
N LYS A 80 -9.18 8.42 -6.64
CA LYS A 80 -9.85 8.81 -7.90
C LYS A 80 -8.81 9.07 -8.98
N SER A 81 -9.20 8.85 -10.24
CA SER A 81 -8.39 9.31 -11.37
C SER A 81 -8.28 10.84 -11.38
N ILE A 82 -7.31 11.36 -12.11
CA ILE A 82 -7.10 12.82 -12.23
C ILE A 82 -8.37 13.50 -12.74
N GLU A 83 -9.04 12.90 -13.73
CA GLU A 83 -10.26 13.43 -14.35
C GLU A 83 -11.46 13.46 -13.38
N ASN A 84 -11.49 12.52 -12.42
CA ASN A 84 -12.58 12.37 -11.45
C ASN A 84 -12.26 12.95 -10.08
N SER A 85 -11.03 13.43 -9.86
CA SER A 85 -10.61 14.06 -8.62
C SER A 85 -11.18 15.46 -8.48
N LYS A 86 -11.20 15.98 -7.25
CA LYS A 86 -11.60 17.38 -7.01
C LYS A 86 -10.64 18.33 -7.75
N SER A 87 -11.19 19.24 -8.54
CA SER A 87 -10.43 20.26 -9.27
C SER A 87 -10.00 21.45 -8.39
N SER A 88 -10.68 21.67 -7.26
CA SER A 88 -10.35 22.73 -6.30
C SER A 88 -9.41 22.22 -5.22
N SER A 89 -8.39 23.01 -4.89
CA SER A 89 -7.53 22.73 -3.73
C SER A 89 -8.31 22.80 -2.43
N GLU A 90 -7.91 21.98 -1.46
CA GLU A 90 -8.47 21.96 -0.12
C GLU A 90 -7.32 22.08 0.90
N GLU A 91 -7.43 23.06 1.80
CA GLU A 91 -6.45 23.26 2.87
C GLU A 91 -6.83 22.43 4.09
N ILE A 92 -5.86 21.67 4.63
CA ILE A 92 -6.02 20.93 5.88
C ILE A 92 -4.95 21.35 6.88
N ILE A 93 -5.34 21.49 8.15
CA ILE A 93 -4.44 21.85 9.25
C ILE A 93 -4.19 20.59 10.08
N LEU A 94 -2.92 20.16 10.13
CA LEU A 94 -2.49 19.04 10.97
C LEU A 94 -1.77 19.56 12.20
N SER A 95 -2.24 19.15 13.39
CA SER A 95 -1.58 19.46 14.66
C SER A 95 -0.69 18.31 15.10
N PHE A 96 0.57 18.63 15.45
CA PHE A 96 1.57 17.65 15.85
C PHE A 96 1.91 17.80 17.34
N GLU A 97 2.03 16.68 18.05
CA GLU A 97 2.60 16.59 19.40
C GLU A 97 3.65 15.47 19.44
N LYS A 98 4.89 15.78 19.81
CA LYS A 98 6.01 14.83 19.92
C LYS A 98 6.25 13.98 18.65
N GLY A 99 5.99 14.57 17.49
CA GLY A 99 6.15 13.92 16.19
C GLY A 99 4.90 13.22 15.64
N ASP A 100 3.87 13.01 16.46
CA ASP A 100 2.62 12.38 16.05
C ASP A 100 1.55 13.42 15.67
N VAL A 101 0.73 13.12 14.67
CA VAL A 101 -0.45 13.93 14.34
C VAL A 101 -1.57 13.60 15.33
N VAL A 102 -2.01 14.59 16.08
CA VAL A 102 -3.05 14.45 17.12
C VAL A 102 -4.40 15.07 16.74
N ALA A 103 -4.43 15.95 15.73
CA ALA A 103 -5.67 16.56 15.25
C ALA A 103 -5.62 16.93 13.77
N ILE A 104 -6.78 16.91 13.12
CA ILE A 104 -7.03 17.44 11.77
C ILE A 104 -8.10 18.53 11.89
N ASN A 105 -7.82 19.73 11.36
CA ASN A 105 -8.74 20.88 11.42
C ASN A 105 -9.29 21.11 12.82
N GLN A 106 -8.40 21.10 13.84
CA GLN A 106 -8.68 21.26 15.26
C GLN A 106 -9.47 20.11 15.92
N LYS A 107 -9.92 19.12 15.17
CA LYS A 107 -10.58 17.92 15.69
C LYS A 107 -9.54 16.92 16.16
N LYS A 108 -9.50 16.63 17.47
CA LYS A 108 -8.63 15.57 18.03
C LYS A 108 -9.10 14.19 17.56
N LEU A 109 -8.14 13.37 17.15
CA LEU A 109 -8.38 12.06 16.57
C LEU A 109 -7.35 11.05 17.12
N LYS A 110 -7.74 9.79 17.17
CA LYS A 110 -6.81 8.69 17.43
C LYS A 110 -5.97 8.39 16.18
N PRO A 111 -4.79 7.76 16.29
CA PRO A 111 -3.90 7.53 15.15
C PRO A 111 -4.56 6.87 13.94
N HIS A 112 -5.38 5.83 14.16
CA HIS A 112 -6.09 5.16 13.05
C HIS A 112 -7.20 6.04 12.44
N GLU A 113 -7.82 6.91 13.23
CA GLU A 113 -8.84 7.88 12.75
C GLU A 113 -8.19 8.96 11.91
N VAL A 114 -6.99 9.44 12.30
CA VAL A 114 -6.18 10.38 11.51
C VAL A 114 -5.92 9.79 10.12
N LEU A 115 -5.40 8.56 10.06
CA LEU A 115 -5.09 7.91 8.80
C LEU A 115 -6.35 7.66 7.96
N THR A 116 -7.45 7.23 8.61
CA THR A 116 -8.73 7.02 7.94
C THR A 116 -9.26 8.32 7.31
N GLU A 117 -9.16 9.43 8.03
CA GLU A 117 -9.63 10.73 7.54
C GLU A 117 -8.74 11.24 6.39
N LEU A 118 -7.42 11.13 6.54
CA LEU A 118 -6.48 11.52 5.48
C LEU A 118 -6.61 10.63 4.23
N ASN A 119 -6.96 9.37 4.37
CA ASN A 119 -7.28 8.50 3.23
C ASN A 119 -8.47 9.04 2.42
N LYS A 120 -9.48 9.64 3.06
CA LYS A 120 -10.61 10.27 2.35
C LYS A 120 -10.17 11.49 1.56
N TYR A 121 -9.36 12.37 2.17
CA TYR A 121 -8.78 13.51 1.45
C TYR A 121 -7.94 13.04 0.26
N GLY A 122 -7.05 12.08 0.47
CA GLY A 122 -6.22 11.53 -0.61
C GLY A 122 -7.06 10.87 -1.71
N TYR A 123 -8.12 10.16 -1.36
CA TYR A 123 -9.05 9.57 -2.32
C TYR A 123 -9.72 10.64 -3.20
N GLU A 124 -10.30 11.67 -2.59
CA GLU A 124 -11.02 12.73 -3.30
C GLU A 124 -10.12 13.56 -4.22
N HIS A 125 -8.85 13.71 -3.87
CA HIS A 125 -7.87 14.49 -4.62
C HIS A 125 -6.91 13.66 -5.50
N GLY A 126 -7.11 12.34 -5.59
CA GLY A 126 -6.27 11.46 -6.41
C GLY A 126 -4.81 11.39 -5.94
N ILE A 127 -4.55 11.55 -4.64
CA ILE A 127 -3.21 11.59 -4.06
C ILE A 127 -2.76 10.20 -3.61
N GLY A 128 -1.49 9.87 -3.86
CA GLY A 128 -0.82 8.70 -3.29
C GLY A 128 -0.78 7.48 -4.18
N ARG A 129 -0.77 7.66 -5.51
CA ARG A 129 -0.50 6.60 -6.48
C ARG A 129 0.99 6.52 -6.77
N ASP A 130 1.52 5.32 -6.79
CA ASP A 130 2.88 5.00 -7.20
C ASP A 130 2.87 3.75 -8.08
N ASP A 131 3.54 3.83 -9.24
CA ASP A 131 3.79 2.72 -10.14
C ASP A 131 5.30 2.46 -10.14
N ILE A 132 5.73 1.41 -9.46
CA ILE A 132 7.14 1.16 -9.17
C ILE A 132 7.59 -0.21 -9.64
N VAL A 133 8.84 -0.27 -10.07
CA VAL A 133 9.55 -1.52 -10.32
C VAL A 133 10.62 -1.69 -9.24
N GLU A 134 10.44 -2.67 -8.38
CA GLU A 134 11.37 -2.99 -7.31
C GLU A 134 12.31 -4.16 -7.66
N ASN A 135 13.42 -4.22 -6.95
CA ASN A 135 14.35 -5.36 -7.02
C ASN A 135 14.05 -6.32 -5.88
N ARG A 136 13.70 -7.55 -6.19
CA ARG A 136 13.63 -8.61 -5.19
C ARG A 136 15.04 -9.11 -4.87
N PHE A 137 15.26 -9.55 -3.62
CA PHE A 137 16.55 -10.08 -3.15
C PHE A 137 17.17 -11.16 -4.08
N ILE A 138 16.33 -11.96 -4.71
CA ILE A 138 16.75 -12.99 -5.68
C ILE A 138 17.12 -12.46 -7.07
N GLY A 139 17.21 -11.14 -7.26
CA GLY A 139 17.58 -10.49 -8.51
C GLY A 139 16.45 -10.33 -9.53
N MET A 140 15.23 -10.73 -9.21
CA MET A 140 14.07 -10.50 -10.07
C MET A 140 13.55 -9.07 -9.94
N LYS A 141 13.09 -8.50 -11.05
CA LYS A 141 12.28 -7.28 -11.07
C LYS A 141 10.82 -7.63 -10.82
N SER A 142 10.12 -6.79 -10.04
CA SER A 142 8.69 -6.93 -9.81
C SER A 142 8.03 -5.57 -9.88
N ARG A 143 7.06 -5.40 -10.76
CA ARG A 143 6.26 -4.17 -10.84
C ARG A 143 5.07 -4.28 -9.92
N GLY A 144 4.87 -3.26 -9.11
CA GLY A 144 3.71 -3.11 -8.26
C GLY A 144 3.10 -1.73 -8.41
N VAL A 145 1.77 -1.67 -8.44
CA VAL A 145 1.01 -0.43 -8.38
C VAL A 145 0.50 -0.25 -6.97
N CYS A 146 0.89 0.85 -6.36
CA CYS A 146 0.63 1.12 -4.96
C CYS A 146 -0.28 2.34 -4.77
N GLU A 147 -1.08 2.31 -3.71
CA GLU A 147 -1.91 3.44 -3.31
C GLU A 147 -1.74 3.67 -1.80
N THR A 148 -1.27 4.86 -1.44
CA THR A 148 -1.01 5.25 -0.05
C THR A 148 -1.53 6.66 0.22
N PRO A 149 -2.84 6.92 0.05
CA PRO A 149 -3.37 8.29 0.03
C PRO A 149 -3.09 9.08 1.31
N GLY A 150 -3.53 8.61 2.46
CA GLY A 150 -3.29 9.27 3.75
C GLY A 150 -1.83 9.23 4.18
N GLY A 151 -1.12 8.14 3.85
CA GLY A 151 0.30 8.01 4.14
C GLY A 151 1.15 9.03 3.39
N SER A 152 0.84 9.31 2.12
CA SER A 152 1.54 10.33 1.33
C SER A 152 1.34 11.75 1.91
N ILE A 153 0.12 12.06 2.37
CA ILE A 153 -0.17 13.32 3.05
C ILE A 153 0.61 13.43 4.36
N LEU A 154 0.58 12.37 5.20
CA LEU A 154 1.32 12.31 6.47
C LEU A 154 2.82 12.47 6.26
N LEU A 155 3.40 11.73 5.31
CA LEU A 155 4.83 11.79 5.03
C LEU A 155 5.26 13.18 4.59
N LYS A 156 4.48 13.83 3.73
CA LYS A 156 4.75 15.20 3.28
C LYS A 156 4.70 16.19 4.43
N ALA A 157 3.68 16.10 5.28
CA ALA A 157 3.51 16.97 6.43
C ALA A 157 4.60 16.73 7.50
N HIS A 158 4.93 15.46 7.79
CA HIS A 158 5.97 15.10 8.73
C HIS A 158 7.34 15.63 8.30
N ARG A 159 7.71 15.46 7.03
CA ARG A 159 8.94 16.03 6.48
C ARG A 159 9.00 17.56 6.57
N ALA A 160 7.87 18.24 6.41
CA ALA A 160 7.81 19.68 6.59
C ALA A 160 8.08 20.10 8.05
N ILE A 161 7.55 19.36 9.03
CA ILE A 161 7.84 19.59 10.45
C ILE A 161 9.31 19.24 10.78
N GLU A 162 9.81 18.12 10.29
CA GLU A 162 11.22 17.74 10.47
C GLU A 162 12.17 18.82 9.97
N SER A 163 11.88 19.44 8.83
CA SER A 163 12.74 20.48 8.23
C SER A 163 12.94 21.72 9.11
N ILE A 164 12.03 21.99 10.04
CA ILE A 164 12.10 23.14 10.95
C ILE A 164 12.43 22.76 12.40
N THR A 165 12.37 21.48 12.76
CA THR A 165 12.58 20.99 14.14
C THR A 165 13.85 20.22 14.34
N LEU A 166 14.34 19.51 13.31
CA LEU A 166 15.56 18.72 13.41
C LEU A 166 16.80 19.56 13.17
N ASP A 167 17.84 19.30 13.93
CA ASP A 167 19.16 19.90 13.69
C ASP A 167 19.86 19.24 12.49
N LYS A 168 20.89 19.93 11.96
CA LYS A 168 21.65 19.48 10.80
C LYS A 168 22.26 18.08 10.98
N GLY A 169 22.74 17.76 12.18
CA GLY A 169 23.35 16.47 12.47
C GLY A 169 22.33 15.32 12.37
N ALA A 170 21.15 15.50 12.96
CA ALA A 170 20.07 14.54 12.88
C ALA A 170 19.62 14.28 11.44
N VAL A 171 19.45 15.35 10.65
CA VAL A 171 19.06 15.24 9.23
C VAL A 171 20.12 14.48 8.43
N SER A 172 21.41 14.84 8.60
CA SER A 172 22.50 14.18 7.87
C SER A 172 22.61 12.70 8.23
N TYR A 173 22.43 12.34 9.52
CA TYR A 173 22.53 10.96 9.98
C TYR A 173 21.39 10.08 9.46
N THR A 174 20.16 10.58 9.44
CA THR A 174 19.02 9.84 8.90
C THR A 174 19.12 9.62 7.39
N HIS A 175 19.63 10.60 6.65
CA HIS A 175 19.91 10.46 5.23
C HIS A 175 21.01 9.42 4.93
N LEU A 176 22.09 9.40 5.69
CA LEU A 176 23.18 8.42 5.53
C LEU A 176 22.65 6.98 5.76
N ARG A 177 21.88 6.75 6.83
CA ARG A 177 21.30 5.43 7.09
C ARG A 177 20.32 4.95 6.05
N ALA A 178 19.57 5.85 5.43
CA ALA A 178 18.68 5.48 4.33
C ALA A 178 19.46 5.00 3.10
N HIS A 179 20.72 5.42 2.94
CA HIS A 179 21.59 4.99 1.84
C HIS A 179 22.47 3.76 2.19
N GLU A 180 22.74 3.51 3.47
CA GLU A 180 23.55 2.35 3.90
C GLU A 180 22.86 1.00 3.68
N THR A 181 21.54 0.96 3.58
CA THR A 181 20.79 -0.27 3.27
C THR A 181 20.86 -0.68 1.80
N ILE A 182 21.56 0.08 0.96
CA ILE A 182 21.70 -0.19 -0.49
C ILE A 182 23.11 -0.73 -0.82
N ALA A 183 24.03 -0.74 0.13
CA ALA A 183 25.46 -1.00 -0.12
C ALA A 183 25.99 -2.37 0.37
N ASP A 184 25.15 -3.25 0.91
CA ASP A 184 25.53 -4.62 1.33
C ASP A 184 24.83 -5.70 0.49
#